data_58c954b757043c09a5c63b50ea32078a
#
_entry.id   58c954b757043c09a5c63b50ea32078a
#
_cell.length_a   1.000
_cell.length_b   1.000
_cell.length_c   1.000
_cell.angle_alpha   90.00
_cell.angle_beta   90.00
_cell.angle_gamma   90.00
#
_symmetry.space_group_name_H-M   'P 1'
#
loop_
_entity.id
_entity.type
_entity.pdbx_description
1 polymer ?
#
loop_
_entity_poly.entity_id
_entity_poly.type
_entity_poly.pdbx_seq_one_letter_code
_entity_poly.pdbx_strand_id
1 'polypeptide(L)'
;AAKLLASTDADGVKRVPGVGDVIEINDQKARVVATSLNTRPFLSQPIVYTTLSNARRWAPPERRQLAYVLVKARADADMSALREAIGARTGLRADSVLGFGFRTVGYFIRNTGIPVNFGITILLGCVVGVAISGQTFFLFVLDNIRQLAALKAMGATDFTLVRMTLTQASLVGVLGYGLGVGGAWLLVVPFFKGTDLEFDLYWQILALAGALIAAIVLAASVVSLRKVLTLEPAVVFKG
;
A
#
# COMPACT_ATOMS: atom_id res chain seq x y z
N ALA A 1 9.52 11.31 15.25
CA ALA A 1 10.80 11.03 15.95
C ALA A 1 11.16 12.17 16.91
N ALA A 2 11.19 13.43 16.45
CA ALA A 2 11.58 14.57 17.30
C ALA A 2 10.66 14.74 18.52
N LYS A 3 9.37 14.48 18.41
CA LYS A 3 8.41 14.54 19.52
C LYS A 3 8.64 13.47 20.60
N LEU A 4 9.23 12.32 20.24
CA LEU A 4 9.56 11.24 21.19
C LEU A 4 10.78 11.56 22.06
N LEU A 5 11.64 12.47 21.59
CA LEU A 5 12.80 12.99 22.34
C LEU A 5 12.47 14.32 23.04
N ALA A 6 11.21 14.78 22.98
CA ALA A 6 10.81 16.01 23.61
C ALA A 6 10.93 15.87 25.14
N SER A 7 11.82 16.66 25.75
CA SER A 7 11.89 16.85 27.19
C SER A 7 10.85 17.89 27.62
N THR A 8 10.25 17.66 28.77
CA THR A 8 9.40 18.68 29.41
C THR A 8 10.34 19.63 30.17
N ASP A 9 10.38 20.88 29.76
CA ASP A 9 11.15 21.91 30.48
C ASP A 9 10.54 22.21 31.87
N ALA A 10 11.27 22.89 32.71
CA ALA A 10 10.80 23.28 34.04
C ALA A 10 9.46 24.01 34.02
N ASP A 11 9.11 24.66 32.93
CA ASP A 11 7.85 25.36 32.67
C ASP A 11 6.72 24.48 32.07
N GLY A 12 6.89 23.15 32.04
CA GLY A 12 5.90 22.22 31.55
C GLY A 12 5.72 22.19 30.00
N VAL A 13 6.53 22.93 29.27
CA VAL A 13 6.48 22.99 27.80
C VAL A 13 7.29 21.84 27.19
N LYS A 14 6.65 21.04 26.36
CA LYS A 14 7.34 20.00 25.56
C LYS A 14 8.20 20.65 24.47
N ARG A 15 9.50 20.70 24.70
CA ARG A 15 10.47 21.21 23.72
C ARG A 15 11.13 20.05 22.97
N VAL A 16 11.12 20.15 21.65
CA VAL A 16 11.85 19.24 20.77
C VAL A 16 13.32 19.63 20.76
N PRO A 17 14.27 18.70 21.00
CA PRO A 17 15.69 19.01 21.00
C PRO A 17 16.13 19.61 19.68
N GLY A 18 16.80 20.76 19.74
CA GLY A 18 17.42 21.45 18.61
C GLY A 18 18.93 21.23 18.56
N VAL A 19 19.57 21.86 17.56
CA VAL A 19 21.04 21.87 17.45
C VAL A 19 21.64 22.60 18.65
N GLY A 20 22.60 21.98 19.31
CA GLY A 20 23.27 22.50 20.52
C GLY A 20 22.71 21.91 21.83
N ASP A 21 21.52 21.40 21.84
CA ASP A 21 20.91 20.80 23.03
C ASP A 21 21.62 19.50 23.45
N VAL A 22 21.53 19.18 24.72
CA VAL A 22 22.07 17.94 25.28
C VAL A 22 20.92 16.98 25.54
N ILE A 23 21.01 15.80 24.95
CA ILE A 23 20.06 14.69 25.18
C ILE A 23 20.76 13.57 25.94
N GLU A 24 20.00 12.78 26.66
CA GLU A 24 20.51 11.63 27.39
C GLU A 24 20.15 10.34 26.63
N ILE A 25 21.15 9.50 26.38
CA ILE A 25 21.00 8.23 25.71
C ILE A 25 21.67 7.16 26.60
N ASN A 26 20.87 6.29 27.21
CA ASN A 26 21.35 5.24 28.10
C ASN A 26 22.37 5.76 29.13
N ASP A 27 21.96 6.74 29.96
CA ASP A 27 22.74 7.41 31.00
C ASP A 27 24.00 8.14 30.50
N GLN A 28 24.11 8.36 29.19
CA GLN A 28 25.22 9.09 28.56
C GLN A 28 24.72 10.38 27.92
N LYS A 29 25.41 11.48 28.22
CA LYS A 29 25.09 12.79 27.64
C LYS A 29 25.60 12.87 26.18
N ALA A 30 24.72 13.24 25.26
CA ALA A 30 25.02 13.47 23.86
C ALA A 30 24.58 14.87 23.45
N ARG A 31 25.44 15.61 22.74
CA ARG A 31 25.08 16.91 22.18
C ARG A 31 24.58 16.76 20.76
N VAL A 32 23.44 17.36 20.47
CA VAL A 32 22.86 17.38 19.12
C VAL A 32 23.65 18.35 18.25
N VAL A 33 24.31 17.83 17.21
CA VAL A 33 25.11 18.64 16.27
C VAL A 33 24.35 18.99 15.00
N ALA A 34 23.37 18.17 14.62
CA ALA A 34 22.51 18.41 13.47
C ALA A 34 21.19 17.65 13.61
N THR A 35 20.17 18.12 12.89
CA THR A 35 18.90 17.40 12.76
C THR A 35 18.75 16.96 11.30
N SER A 36 18.25 15.75 11.07
CA SER A 36 18.02 15.19 9.76
C SER A 36 16.51 14.98 9.51
N LEU A 37 16.06 15.36 8.33
CA LEU A 37 14.75 14.95 7.84
C LEU A 37 14.87 13.51 7.33
N ASN A 38 14.18 12.60 7.98
CA ASN A 38 14.20 11.20 7.60
C ASN A 38 12.78 10.65 7.58
N THR A 39 12.51 9.70 6.68
CA THR A 39 11.25 8.96 6.65
C THR A 39 11.07 8.22 7.97
N ARG A 40 9.92 8.35 8.58
CA ARG A 40 9.63 7.73 9.88
C ARG A 40 9.59 6.21 9.72
N PRO A 41 10.29 5.46 10.56
CA PRO A 41 10.16 4.02 10.55
C PRO A 41 8.78 3.61 11.08
N PHE A 42 8.28 2.48 10.62
CA PHE A 42 6.97 1.93 11.02
C PHE A 42 6.79 1.81 12.55
N LEU A 43 7.88 1.56 13.27
CA LEU A 43 7.85 1.44 14.75
C LEU A 43 7.98 2.79 15.47
N SER A 44 7.92 3.91 14.77
CA SER A 44 7.98 5.27 15.34
C SER A 44 9.13 5.53 16.33
N GLN A 45 10.22 4.75 16.22
CA GLN A 45 11.40 4.93 17.09
C GLN A 45 12.28 6.08 16.58
N PRO A 46 12.88 6.87 17.50
CA PRO A 46 13.82 7.91 17.13
C PRO A 46 15.09 7.30 16.52
N ILE A 47 15.54 7.85 15.40
CA ILE A 47 16.81 7.46 14.77
C ILE A 47 17.89 8.47 15.14
N VAL A 48 18.98 7.96 15.67
CA VAL A 48 20.15 8.76 16.05
C VAL A 48 21.32 8.39 15.14
N TYR A 49 21.86 9.38 14.43
CA TYR A 49 23.07 9.22 13.64
C TYR A 49 24.27 9.67 14.47
N THR A 50 25.26 8.80 14.62
CA THR A 50 26.47 9.10 15.39
C THR A 50 27.66 8.29 14.87
N THR A 51 28.85 8.53 15.41
CA THR A 51 30.04 7.70 15.10
C THR A 51 29.88 6.31 15.71
N LEU A 52 30.52 5.31 15.07
CA LEU A 52 30.47 3.92 15.54
C LEU A 52 31.00 3.79 16.99
N SER A 53 32.02 4.58 17.36
CA SER A 53 32.56 4.59 18.72
C SER A 53 31.53 5.05 19.76
N ASN A 54 30.81 6.13 19.46
CA ASN A 54 29.73 6.62 20.31
C ASN A 54 28.55 5.64 20.34
N ALA A 55 28.15 5.08 19.20
CA ALA A 55 27.07 4.09 19.13
C ALA A 55 27.38 2.87 20.03
N ARG A 56 28.60 2.35 19.99
CA ARG A 56 29.03 1.25 20.86
C ARG A 56 29.06 1.62 22.33
N ARG A 57 29.39 2.86 22.64
CA ARG A 57 29.43 3.36 24.03
C ARG A 57 28.03 3.55 24.60
N TRP A 58 27.09 4.06 23.79
CA TRP A 58 25.72 4.35 24.20
C TRP A 58 24.79 3.14 24.14
N ALA A 59 25.08 2.17 23.25
CA ALA A 59 24.27 0.96 23.15
C ALA A 59 24.44 0.07 24.39
N PRO A 60 23.36 -0.50 24.94
CA PRO A 60 23.45 -1.53 25.96
C PRO A 60 24.25 -2.74 25.44
N PRO A 61 24.91 -3.51 26.32
CA PRO A 61 25.78 -4.62 25.94
C PRO A 61 25.13 -5.61 24.94
N GLU A 62 23.85 -5.89 25.15
CA GLU A 62 23.05 -6.83 24.33
C GLU A 62 22.82 -6.34 22.92
N ARG A 63 22.91 -5.02 22.69
CA ARG A 63 22.65 -4.35 21.39
C ARG A 63 23.91 -3.81 20.72
N ARG A 64 25.09 -4.16 21.18
CA ARG A 64 26.38 -3.70 20.61
C ARG A 64 26.75 -4.39 19.29
N GLN A 65 25.87 -5.23 18.77
CA GLN A 65 26.07 -5.90 17.50
C GLN A 65 25.66 -5.01 16.32
N LEU A 66 26.43 -5.10 15.23
CA LEU A 66 26.06 -4.45 13.98
C LEU A 66 25.00 -5.30 13.26
N ALA A 67 23.84 -4.69 13.00
CA ALA A 67 22.78 -5.38 12.26
C ALA A 67 23.17 -5.55 10.79
N TYR A 68 23.75 -4.51 10.19
CA TYR A 68 24.25 -4.53 8.80
C TYR A 68 25.27 -3.42 8.57
N VAL A 69 26.05 -3.55 7.50
CA VAL A 69 27.02 -2.59 7.03
C VAL A 69 26.63 -2.12 5.64
N LEU A 70 26.53 -0.80 5.45
CA LEU A 70 26.27 -0.21 4.15
C LEU A 70 27.59 -0.03 3.41
N VAL A 71 27.68 -0.56 2.20
CA VAL A 71 28.86 -0.45 1.33
C VAL A 71 28.49 0.36 0.10
N LYS A 72 29.21 1.45 -0.15
CA LYS A 72 29.11 2.20 -1.39
C LYS A 72 30.13 1.67 -2.37
N ALA A 73 29.66 1.00 -3.43
CA ALA A 73 30.52 0.56 -4.52
C ALA A 73 30.94 1.72 -5.41
N ARG A 74 32.04 1.55 -6.16
CA ARG A 74 32.41 2.46 -7.25
C ARG A 74 31.41 2.34 -8.38
N ALA A 75 31.25 3.40 -9.17
CA ALA A 75 30.28 3.45 -10.26
C ALA A 75 30.55 2.42 -11.38
N ASP A 76 31.80 2.04 -11.55
CA ASP A 76 32.32 1.09 -12.54
C ASP A 76 32.40 -0.37 -12.03
N ALA A 77 32.03 -0.61 -10.76
CA ALA A 77 32.17 -1.93 -10.16
C ALA A 77 31.07 -2.90 -10.62
N ASP A 78 31.48 -4.12 -10.98
CA ASP A 78 30.54 -5.23 -11.16
C ASP A 78 29.95 -5.62 -9.80
N MET A 79 28.65 -5.35 -9.63
CA MET A 79 27.92 -5.60 -8.39
C MET A 79 27.79 -7.10 -8.07
N SER A 80 27.85 -7.98 -9.06
CA SER A 80 27.77 -9.43 -8.85
C SER A 80 29.09 -9.97 -8.31
N ALA A 81 30.20 -9.63 -8.96
CA ALA A 81 31.55 -10.00 -8.54
C ALA A 81 31.90 -9.40 -7.16
N LEU A 82 31.47 -8.15 -6.90
CA LEU A 82 31.71 -7.51 -5.61
C LEU A 82 30.99 -8.21 -4.46
N ARG A 83 29.74 -8.63 -4.66
CA ARG A 83 28.99 -9.36 -3.64
C ARG A 83 29.60 -10.71 -3.32
N GLU A 84 30.05 -11.43 -4.36
CA GLU A 84 30.71 -12.71 -4.21
C GLU A 84 32.05 -12.56 -3.46
N ALA A 85 32.85 -11.56 -3.83
CA ALA A 85 34.12 -11.27 -3.16
C ALA A 85 33.94 -10.88 -1.68
N ILE A 86 32.91 -10.09 -1.36
CA ILE A 86 32.57 -9.76 0.04
C ILE A 86 32.20 -11.06 0.80
N GLY A 87 31.34 -11.88 0.21
CA GLY A 87 30.94 -13.17 0.82
C GLY A 87 32.11 -14.08 1.08
N ALA A 88 33.00 -14.27 0.09
CA ALA A 88 34.17 -15.12 0.20
C ALA A 88 35.19 -14.63 1.25
N ARG A 89 35.36 -13.30 1.37
CA ARG A 89 36.37 -12.74 2.29
C ARG A 89 35.89 -12.58 3.73
N THR A 90 34.59 -12.35 3.94
CA THR A 90 34.04 -12.01 5.26
C THR A 90 33.13 -13.08 5.84
N GLY A 91 32.71 -14.04 5.05
CA GLY A 91 31.66 -14.99 5.43
C GLY A 91 30.27 -14.36 5.59
N LEU A 92 30.15 -13.04 5.32
CA LEU A 92 28.91 -12.32 5.45
C LEU A 92 28.16 -12.27 4.12
N ARG A 93 26.85 -12.22 4.20
CA ARG A 93 26.03 -12.11 3.02
C ARG A 93 25.97 -10.66 2.52
N ALA A 94 26.26 -10.44 1.26
CA ALA A 94 26.13 -9.15 0.60
C ALA A 94 24.90 -9.12 -0.31
N ASP A 95 24.02 -8.16 -0.12
CA ASP A 95 22.82 -7.96 -0.93
C ASP A 95 22.86 -6.62 -1.67
N SER A 96 22.22 -6.57 -2.83
CA SER A 96 21.86 -5.29 -3.43
C SER A 96 20.71 -4.64 -2.65
N VAL A 97 20.50 -3.34 -2.85
CA VAL A 97 19.39 -2.60 -2.21
C VAL A 97 18.04 -3.27 -2.50
N LEU A 98 17.79 -3.64 -3.76
CA LEU A 98 16.57 -4.35 -4.15
C LEU A 98 16.49 -5.75 -3.54
N GLY A 99 17.60 -6.51 -3.57
CA GLY A 99 17.65 -7.85 -2.98
C GLY A 99 17.39 -7.84 -1.47
N PHE A 100 17.96 -6.87 -0.77
CA PHE A 100 17.68 -6.64 0.66
C PHE A 100 16.21 -6.29 0.90
N GLY A 101 15.64 -5.40 0.07
CA GLY A 101 14.23 -5.02 0.13
C GLY A 101 13.31 -6.24 -0.03
N PHE A 102 13.49 -7.04 -1.08
CA PHE A 102 12.68 -8.25 -1.28
C PHE A 102 12.82 -9.26 -0.14
N ARG A 103 14.03 -9.41 0.41
CA ARG A 103 14.23 -10.29 1.57
C ARG A 103 13.52 -9.77 2.81
N THR A 104 13.60 -8.48 3.06
CA THR A 104 12.91 -7.84 4.20
C THR A 104 11.40 -8.05 4.08
N VAL A 105 10.82 -7.82 2.90
CA VAL A 105 9.41 -8.10 2.64
C VAL A 105 9.09 -9.58 2.86
N GLY A 106 9.92 -10.49 2.31
CA GLY A 106 9.76 -11.94 2.51
C GLY A 106 9.83 -12.36 3.97
N TYR A 107 10.71 -11.73 4.76
CA TYR A 107 10.78 -11.95 6.21
C TYR A 107 9.49 -11.52 6.91
N PHE A 108 8.99 -10.32 6.62
CA PHE A 108 7.74 -9.84 7.21
C PHE A 108 6.54 -10.70 6.84
N ILE A 109 6.44 -11.15 5.60
CA ILE A 109 5.37 -12.05 5.15
C ILE A 109 5.39 -13.37 5.93
N ARG A 110 6.58 -13.93 6.19
CA ARG A 110 6.71 -15.25 6.83
C ARG A 110 6.66 -15.20 8.36
N ASN A 111 7.15 -14.12 8.96
CA ASN A 111 7.36 -14.04 10.40
C ASN A 111 6.43 -13.07 11.12
N THR A 112 5.64 -12.28 10.38
CA THR A 112 4.66 -11.37 10.98
C THR A 112 3.28 -11.62 10.38
N GLY A 113 2.22 -11.56 11.19
CA GLY A 113 0.84 -11.68 10.71
C GLY A 113 0.33 -10.43 9.96
N ILE A 114 1.11 -9.34 9.94
CA ILE A 114 0.67 -8.05 9.40
C ILE A 114 0.29 -8.14 7.91
N PRO A 115 1.14 -8.63 6.99
CA PRO A 115 0.78 -8.72 5.59
C PRO A 115 -0.36 -9.70 5.33
N VAL A 116 -0.45 -10.78 6.12
CA VAL A 116 -1.53 -11.76 6.03
C VAL A 116 -2.87 -11.12 6.39
N ASN A 117 -2.91 -10.35 7.48
CA ASN A 117 -4.13 -9.65 7.91
C ASN A 117 -4.62 -8.65 6.86
N PHE A 118 -3.70 -7.83 6.31
CA PHE A 118 -4.05 -6.92 5.22
C PHE A 118 -4.49 -7.68 3.96
N GLY A 119 -3.83 -8.78 3.62
CA GLY A 119 -4.20 -9.63 2.48
C GLY A 119 -5.61 -10.21 2.63
N ILE A 120 -5.96 -10.71 3.80
CA ILE A 120 -7.32 -11.21 4.10
C ILE A 120 -8.35 -10.08 3.97
N THR A 121 -8.08 -8.90 4.50
CA THR A 121 -8.99 -7.74 4.40
C THR A 121 -9.24 -7.35 2.95
N ILE A 122 -8.18 -7.29 2.13
CA ILE A 122 -8.30 -6.99 0.69
C ILE A 122 -9.11 -8.09 -0.01
N LEU A 123 -8.82 -9.35 0.26
CA LEU A 123 -9.54 -10.49 -0.32
C LEU A 123 -11.05 -10.43 0.02
N LEU A 124 -11.39 -10.19 1.27
CA LEU A 124 -12.78 -10.04 1.70
C LEU A 124 -13.46 -8.87 0.99
N GLY A 125 -12.79 -7.72 0.91
CA GLY A 125 -13.29 -6.57 0.16
C GLY A 125 -13.54 -6.89 -1.32
N CYS A 126 -12.65 -7.65 -1.97
CA CYS A 126 -12.83 -8.09 -3.35
C CYS A 126 -14.04 -9.04 -3.50
N VAL A 127 -14.17 -10.03 -2.62
CA VAL A 127 -15.28 -10.99 -2.65
C VAL A 127 -16.62 -10.28 -2.50
N VAL A 128 -16.72 -9.39 -1.50
CA VAL A 128 -17.93 -8.60 -1.25
C VAL A 128 -18.18 -7.65 -2.43
N GLY A 129 -17.15 -7.00 -2.95
CA GLY A 129 -17.25 -6.12 -4.11
C GLY A 129 -17.77 -6.83 -5.36
N VAL A 130 -17.26 -8.03 -5.68
CA VAL A 130 -17.77 -8.85 -6.80
C VAL A 130 -19.21 -9.28 -6.56
N ALA A 131 -19.54 -9.74 -5.35
CA ALA A 131 -20.89 -10.22 -5.03
C ALA A 131 -21.93 -9.10 -5.15
N ILE A 132 -21.69 -7.95 -4.53
CA ILE A 132 -22.62 -6.80 -4.56
C ILE A 132 -22.71 -6.22 -5.98
N SER A 133 -21.59 -5.98 -6.64
CA SER A 133 -21.60 -5.46 -8.01
C SER A 133 -22.28 -6.44 -8.97
N GLY A 134 -21.98 -7.73 -8.86
CA GLY A 134 -22.61 -8.77 -9.69
C GLY A 134 -24.12 -8.82 -9.50
N GLN A 135 -24.59 -8.80 -8.24
CA GLN A 135 -26.02 -8.75 -7.93
C GLN A 135 -26.68 -7.48 -8.47
N THR A 136 -26.06 -6.33 -8.29
CA THR A 136 -26.61 -5.04 -8.74
C THR A 136 -26.73 -5.01 -10.28
N PHE A 137 -25.69 -5.42 -11.00
CA PHE A 137 -25.73 -5.49 -12.46
C PHE A 137 -26.72 -6.53 -12.97
N PHE A 138 -26.85 -7.67 -12.27
CA PHE A 138 -27.83 -8.69 -12.62
C PHE A 138 -29.27 -8.16 -12.48
N LEU A 139 -29.58 -7.50 -11.36
CA LEU A 139 -30.90 -6.88 -11.14
C LEU A 139 -31.16 -5.77 -12.17
N PHE A 140 -30.16 -4.93 -12.45
CA PHE A 140 -30.26 -3.88 -13.48
C PHE A 140 -30.64 -4.48 -14.85
N VAL A 141 -30.03 -5.60 -15.25
CA VAL A 141 -30.38 -6.28 -16.50
C VAL A 141 -31.81 -6.82 -16.46
N LEU A 142 -32.23 -7.42 -15.33
CA LEU A 142 -33.60 -7.94 -15.18
C LEU A 142 -34.65 -6.82 -15.26
N ASP A 143 -34.43 -5.71 -14.60
CA ASP A 143 -35.33 -4.57 -14.58
C ASP A 143 -35.48 -3.91 -15.99
N ASN A 144 -34.41 -3.97 -16.77
CA ASN A 144 -34.39 -3.40 -18.13
C ASN A 144 -34.53 -4.45 -19.24
N ILE A 145 -34.94 -5.68 -18.90
CA ILE A 145 -34.96 -6.82 -19.82
C ILE A 145 -35.87 -6.56 -21.05
N ARG A 146 -37.03 -5.94 -20.84
CA ARG A 146 -37.98 -5.58 -21.92
C ARG A 146 -37.38 -4.59 -22.89
N GLN A 147 -36.67 -3.58 -22.38
CA GLN A 147 -36.02 -2.55 -23.19
C GLN A 147 -34.86 -3.13 -24.02
N LEU A 148 -34.03 -3.98 -23.38
CA LEU A 148 -32.94 -4.68 -24.07
C LEU A 148 -33.47 -5.63 -25.18
N ALA A 149 -34.56 -6.36 -24.89
CA ALA A 149 -35.20 -7.23 -25.87
C ALA A 149 -35.84 -6.44 -27.01
N ALA A 150 -36.46 -5.28 -26.73
CA ALA A 150 -36.99 -4.39 -27.79
C ALA A 150 -35.88 -3.87 -28.73
N LEU A 151 -34.73 -3.47 -28.17
CA LEU A 151 -33.56 -3.07 -28.94
C LEU A 151 -33.06 -4.21 -29.82
N LYS A 152 -33.04 -5.44 -29.30
CA LYS A 152 -32.66 -6.64 -30.06
C LYS A 152 -33.65 -6.94 -31.19
N ALA A 153 -34.95 -6.77 -30.94
CA ALA A 153 -36.01 -6.91 -31.95
C ALA A 153 -35.92 -5.85 -33.08
N MET A 154 -35.44 -4.64 -32.76
CA MET A 154 -35.14 -3.58 -33.72
C MET A 154 -33.82 -3.79 -34.50
N GLY A 155 -33.11 -4.89 -34.26
CA GLY A 155 -31.91 -5.24 -35.03
C GLY A 155 -30.58 -4.90 -34.30
N ALA A 156 -30.61 -4.54 -33.03
CA ALA A 156 -29.37 -4.34 -32.29
C ALA A 156 -28.63 -5.68 -32.12
N THR A 157 -27.35 -5.68 -32.47
CA THR A 157 -26.50 -6.87 -32.33
C THR A 157 -26.15 -7.12 -30.88
N ASP A 158 -25.86 -8.40 -30.55
CA ASP A 158 -25.40 -8.77 -29.20
C ASP A 158 -24.15 -7.98 -28.79
N PHE A 159 -23.25 -7.68 -29.71
CA PHE A 159 -22.09 -6.83 -29.46
C PHE A 159 -22.46 -5.41 -29.04
N THR A 160 -23.49 -4.81 -29.65
CA THR A 160 -23.99 -3.49 -29.27
C THR A 160 -24.52 -3.46 -27.85
N LEU A 161 -25.32 -4.48 -27.46
CA LEU A 161 -25.88 -4.62 -26.13
C LEU A 161 -24.78 -4.84 -25.07
N VAL A 162 -23.80 -5.68 -25.37
CA VAL A 162 -22.63 -5.92 -24.52
C VAL A 162 -21.83 -4.64 -24.32
N ARG A 163 -21.52 -3.91 -25.40
CA ARG A 163 -20.79 -2.64 -25.34
C ARG A 163 -21.53 -1.61 -24.50
N MET A 164 -22.84 -1.51 -24.64
CA MET A 164 -23.67 -0.58 -23.89
C MET A 164 -23.62 -0.88 -22.39
N THR A 165 -23.78 -2.15 -22.01
CA THR A 165 -23.71 -2.61 -20.61
C THR A 165 -22.29 -2.40 -20.01
N LEU A 166 -21.24 -2.72 -20.77
CA LEU A 166 -19.87 -2.51 -20.33
C LEU A 166 -19.53 -1.02 -20.15
N THR A 167 -20.04 -0.13 -21.02
CA THR A 167 -19.82 1.31 -20.87
C THR A 167 -20.47 1.82 -19.59
N GLN A 168 -21.68 1.39 -19.28
CA GLN A 168 -22.38 1.73 -18.04
C GLN A 168 -21.63 1.20 -16.82
N ALA A 169 -21.21 -0.07 -16.85
CA ALA A 169 -20.44 -0.69 -15.79
C ALA A 169 -19.10 0.04 -15.56
N SER A 170 -18.41 0.42 -16.63
CA SER A 170 -17.15 1.19 -16.54
C SER A 170 -17.34 2.56 -15.91
N LEU A 171 -18.43 3.26 -16.26
CA LEU A 171 -18.77 4.56 -15.67
C LEU A 171 -18.99 4.42 -14.15
N VAL A 172 -19.78 3.43 -13.74
CA VAL A 172 -20.02 3.13 -12.31
C VAL A 172 -18.72 2.77 -11.61
N GLY A 173 -17.84 1.98 -12.26
CA GLY A 173 -16.54 1.60 -11.74
C GLY A 173 -15.63 2.81 -11.51
N VAL A 174 -15.57 3.74 -12.47
CA VAL A 174 -14.76 4.98 -12.35
C VAL A 174 -15.29 5.86 -11.22
N LEU A 175 -16.61 6.07 -11.16
CA LEU A 175 -17.21 6.84 -10.07
C LEU A 175 -17.00 6.19 -8.71
N GLY A 176 -17.20 4.87 -8.62
CA GLY A 176 -16.96 4.09 -7.40
C GLY A 176 -15.50 4.13 -6.95
N TYR A 177 -14.56 4.04 -7.90
CA TYR A 177 -13.13 4.21 -7.62
C TYR A 177 -12.82 5.61 -7.05
N GLY A 178 -13.31 6.66 -7.69
CA GLY A 178 -13.11 8.04 -7.24
C GLY A 178 -13.67 8.28 -5.85
N LEU A 179 -14.90 7.81 -5.58
CA LEU A 179 -15.53 7.92 -4.26
C LEU A 179 -14.79 7.07 -3.21
N GLY A 180 -14.36 5.85 -3.57
CA GLY A 180 -13.62 4.97 -2.67
C GLY A 180 -12.27 5.55 -2.27
N VAL A 181 -11.47 6.00 -3.24
CA VAL A 181 -10.16 6.64 -3.00
C VAL A 181 -10.33 7.97 -2.27
N GLY A 182 -11.28 8.81 -2.70
CA GLY A 182 -11.56 10.10 -2.07
C GLY A 182 -12.05 9.94 -0.62
N GLY A 183 -12.95 9.00 -0.38
CA GLY A 183 -13.45 8.67 0.96
C GLY A 183 -12.34 8.13 1.86
N ALA A 184 -11.52 7.21 1.36
CA ALA A 184 -10.36 6.69 2.10
C ALA A 184 -9.39 7.81 2.47
N TRP A 185 -9.09 8.72 1.53
CA TRP A 185 -8.21 9.87 1.77
C TRP A 185 -8.77 10.82 2.83
N LEU A 186 -10.07 11.14 2.75
CA LEU A 186 -10.75 12.01 3.71
C LEU A 186 -10.78 11.44 5.13
N LEU A 187 -10.89 10.11 5.26
CA LEU A 187 -10.89 9.45 6.57
C LEU A 187 -9.47 9.26 7.12
N VAL A 188 -8.54 8.84 6.27
CA VAL A 188 -7.18 8.47 6.69
C VAL A 188 -6.34 9.70 7.06
N VAL A 189 -6.38 10.77 6.25
CA VAL A 189 -5.52 11.94 6.46
C VAL A 189 -5.73 12.62 7.84
N PRO A 190 -6.96 12.85 8.34
CA PRO A 190 -7.15 13.41 9.67
C PRO A 190 -6.66 12.48 10.79
N PHE A 191 -6.86 11.17 10.64
CA PHE A 191 -6.44 10.18 11.62
C PHE A 191 -4.91 10.14 11.75
N PHE A 192 -4.19 10.18 10.63
CA PHE A 192 -2.73 10.09 10.62
C PHE A 192 -2.04 11.42 10.98
N LYS A 193 -2.70 12.57 10.87
CA LYS A 193 -2.16 13.86 11.35
C LYS A 193 -1.88 13.90 12.84
N GLY A 194 -2.55 13.07 13.64
CA GLY A 194 -2.35 12.96 15.08
C GLY A 194 -1.42 11.83 15.53
N THR A 195 -1.05 10.91 14.62
CA THR A 195 -0.22 9.75 14.91
C THR A 195 1.20 9.94 14.36
N ASP A 196 2.15 9.20 14.91
CA ASP A 196 3.54 9.20 14.42
C ASP A 196 3.73 8.32 13.17
N LEU A 197 2.65 7.80 12.59
CA LEU A 197 2.68 7.03 11.36
C LEU A 197 2.68 7.97 10.16
N GLU A 198 3.59 7.75 9.23
CA GLU A 198 3.65 8.45 7.94
C GLU A 198 2.80 7.67 6.94
N PHE A 199 1.83 8.35 6.34
CA PHE A 199 0.97 7.79 5.30
C PHE A 199 1.26 8.49 3.98
N ASP A 200 1.91 7.76 3.09
CA ASP A 200 2.19 8.20 1.73
C ASP A 200 1.32 7.46 0.73
N LEU A 201 0.58 8.22 -0.06
CA LEU A 201 -0.26 7.66 -1.12
C LEU A 201 0.56 7.55 -2.41
N TYR A 202 1.23 6.43 -2.59
CA TYR A 202 2.00 6.16 -3.80
C TYR A 202 1.08 5.91 -4.99
N TRP A 203 1.39 6.50 -6.15
CA TRP A 203 0.61 6.33 -7.38
C TRP A 203 0.47 4.85 -7.82
N GLN A 204 1.46 4.00 -7.48
CA GLN A 204 1.42 2.56 -7.73
C GLN A 204 0.27 1.86 -6.99
N ILE A 205 -0.02 2.29 -5.76
CA ILE A 205 -1.14 1.76 -4.96
C ILE A 205 -2.47 2.18 -5.59
N LEU A 206 -2.56 3.43 -6.05
CA LEU A 206 -3.74 3.92 -6.76
C LEU A 206 -3.96 3.14 -8.06
N ALA A 207 -2.92 2.94 -8.86
CA ALA A 207 -3.00 2.16 -10.10
C ALA A 207 -3.43 0.71 -9.83
N LEU A 208 -2.86 0.08 -8.81
CA LEU A 208 -3.23 -1.28 -8.40
C LEU A 208 -4.69 -1.36 -7.94
N ALA A 209 -5.14 -0.43 -7.11
CA ALA A 209 -6.54 -0.35 -6.68
C ALA A 209 -7.48 -0.13 -7.87
N GLY A 210 -7.13 0.75 -8.81
CA GLY A 210 -7.89 0.96 -10.04
C GLY A 210 -7.98 -0.29 -10.90
N ALA A 211 -6.87 -1.01 -11.08
CA ALA A 211 -6.83 -2.28 -11.81
C ALA A 211 -7.70 -3.36 -11.13
N LEU A 212 -7.66 -3.41 -9.81
CA LEU A 212 -8.47 -4.35 -9.03
C LEU A 212 -9.97 -4.06 -9.18
N ILE A 213 -10.38 -2.79 -9.10
CA ILE A 213 -11.77 -2.39 -9.31
C ILE A 213 -12.21 -2.67 -10.74
N ALA A 214 -11.36 -2.39 -11.73
CA ALA A 214 -11.65 -2.75 -13.12
C ALA A 214 -11.87 -4.27 -13.28
N ALA A 215 -11.05 -5.09 -12.65
CA ALA A 215 -11.21 -6.54 -12.65
C ALA A 215 -12.53 -6.98 -11.98
N ILE A 216 -12.92 -6.36 -10.85
CA ILE A 216 -14.19 -6.62 -10.16
C ILE A 216 -15.37 -6.27 -11.08
N VAL A 217 -15.36 -5.09 -11.69
CA VAL A 217 -16.41 -4.63 -12.60
C VAL A 217 -16.54 -5.56 -13.81
N LEU A 218 -15.41 -5.98 -14.41
CA LEU A 218 -15.40 -6.92 -15.52
C LEU A 218 -15.97 -8.28 -15.09
N ALA A 219 -15.56 -8.82 -13.97
CA ALA A 219 -16.07 -10.09 -13.45
C ALA A 219 -17.58 -10.03 -13.17
N ALA A 220 -18.06 -8.98 -12.54
CA ALA A 220 -19.48 -8.73 -12.28
C ALA A 220 -20.28 -8.59 -13.58
N SER A 221 -19.72 -7.89 -14.57
CA SER A 221 -20.35 -7.70 -15.87
C SER A 221 -20.49 -9.00 -16.66
N VAL A 222 -19.52 -9.91 -16.59
CA VAL A 222 -19.58 -11.20 -17.30
C VAL A 222 -20.79 -12.03 -16.86
N VAL A 223 -21.10 -12.04 -15.57
CA VAL A 223 -22.27 -12.76 -15.01
C VAL A 223 -23.57 -12.20 -15.58
N SER A 224 -23.69 -10.87 -15.62
CA SER A 224 -24.88 -10.17 -16.12
C SER A 224 -25.02 -10.28 -17.65
N LEU A 225 -23.89 -10.24 -18.38
CA LEU A 225 -23.84 -10.35 -19.84
C LEU A 225 -24.36 -11.72 -20.34
N ARG A 226 -24.08 -12.81 -19.62
CA ARG A 226 -24.63 -14.11 -19.99
C ARG A 226 -26.16 -14.08 -20.07
N LYS A 227 -26.82 -13.35 -19.16
CA LYS A 227 -28.28 -13.21 -19.18
C LYS A 227 -28.76 -12.37 -20.38
N VAL A 228 -28.02 -11.30 -20.74
CA VAL A 228 -28.35 -10.46 -21.91
C VAL A 228 -28.22 -11.25 -23.20
N LEU A 229 -27.20 -12.07 -23.34
CA LEU A 229 -26.98 -12.87 -24.56
C LEU A 229 -28.02 -13.98 -24.75
N THR A 230 -28.55 -14.54 -23.65
CA THR A 230 -29.60 -15.59 -23.67
C THR A 230 -31.02 -15.03 -23.84
N LEU A 231 -31.18 -13.70 -23.99
CA LEU A 231 -32.48 -13.08 -24.19
C LEU A 231 -33.06 -13.48 -25.56
N GLU A 232 -34.22 -14.15 -25.55
CA GLU A 232 -35.02 -14.37 -26.70
C GLU A 232 -35.92 -13.15 -26.98
N PRO A 233 -35.96 -12.60 -28.22
CA PRO A 233 -36.81 -11.47 -28.57
C PRO A 233 -38.28 -11.71 -28.28
N ALA A 234 -38.70 -12.98 -28.26
CA ALA A 234 -40.09 -13.40 -28.00
C ALA A 234 -40.61 -13.05 -26.59
N VAL A 235 -39.73 -12.73 -25.61
CA VAL A 235 -40.14 -12.36 -24.25
C VAL A 235 -40.92 -11.05 -24.23
N VAL A 236 -40.69 -10.14 -25.19
CA VAL A 236 -41.41 -8.86 -25.28
C VAL A 236 -42.89 -9.05 -25.67
N PHE A 237 -43.22 -10.15 -26.37
CA PHE A 237 -44.56 -10.41 -26.90
C PHE A 237 -45.40 -11.34 -26.03
N LYS A 238 -44.89 -11.86 -24.93
CA LYS A 238 -45.59 -12.75 -23.99
C LYS A 238 -46.06 -12.07 -22.69
N GLY A 239 -46.12 -10.75 -22.66
CA GLY A 239 -46.61 -10.00 -21.50
C GLY A 239 -48.01 -9.46 -21.70
#